data_3d124ef5372a534046a03682b31d833f
#
_entry.id   3d124ef5372a534046a03682b31d833f
#
_cell.length_a   1.000
_cell.length_b   1.000
_cell.length_c   1.000
_cell.angle_alpha   90.00
_cell.angle_beta   90.00
_cell.angle_gamma   90.00
#
_symmetry.space_group_name_H-M   'P 1'
#
loop_
_entity.id
_entity.type
_entity.pdbx_description
1 polymer ?
#
loop_
_entity_poly.entity_id
_entity_poly.type
_entity_poly.pdbx_seq_one_letter_code
_entity_poly.pdbx_strand_id
1 'polypeptide(L)'
;KLKTIIDIIAKGNNKIKNLLENSEKDESNILNDTSITEELSKHEKYLVILRADGDNFGKVITAISDNETQIKKFSSDLIAFSKAAAQIINTYGGVNIYIGGDDILAFCPVKTSASNIFQLVNELNKKFQEIFKDDIYKTNSVSLSYGLTITYYKYPLQEALERSAECLFGIAKKEALKNCITFELMQHSGSIRATTLNFSKDSNFDTF
;
A
#
# COMPACT_ATOMS: atom_id res chain seq x y z
N LYS A 1 -14.19 -9.48 5.48
CA LYS A 1 -13.75 -8.93 4.17
C LYS A 1 -14.61 -7.72 3.76
N LEU A 2 -15.94 -7.87 3.72
CA LEU A 2 -16.86 -6.79 3.33
C LEU A 2 -16.80 -5.63 4.32
N LYS A 3 -16.79 -5.92 5.63
CA LYS A 3 -16.65 -4.93 6.70
C LYS A 3 -15.42 -4.06 6.53
N THR A 4 -14.27 -4.64 6.18
CA THR A 4 -13.02 -3.91 5.95
C THR A 4 -13.14 -2.89 4.80
N ILE A 5 -13.79 -3.27 3.70
CA ILE A 5 -14.05 -2.39 2.56
C ILE A 5 -15.01 -1.27 2.96
N ILE A 6 -16.07 -1.60 3.67
CA ILE A 6 -17.05 -0.65 4.21
C ILE A 6 -16.38 0.34 5.17
N ASP A 7 -15.53 -0.14 6.09
CA ASP A 7 -14.79 0.69 7.03
C ASP A 7 -13.84 1.68 6.33
N ILE A 8 -13.18 1.26 5.24
CA ILE A 8 -12.32 2.13 4.44
C ILE A 8 -13.14 3.23 3.76
N ILE A 9 -14.27 2.87 3.16
CA ILE A 9 -15.19 3.81 2.51
C ILE A 9 -15.77 4.78 3.54
N ALA A 10 -16.19 4.27 4.71
CA ALA A 10 -16.80 5.05 5.77
C ALA A 10 -15.84 6.03 6.46
N LYS A 11 -14.55 5.68 6.59
CA LYS A 11 -13.54 6.56 7.21
C LYS A 11 -13.37 7.89 6.49
N GLY A 12 -13.59 7.93 5.18
CA GLY A 12 -13.51 9.15 4.37
C GLY A 12 -14.81 9.97 4.30
N ASN A 13 -15.95 9.44 4.75
CA ASN A 13 -17.26 10.04 4.50
C ASN A 13 -18.21 9.87 5.70
N ASN A 14 -18.36 10.96 6.49
CA ASN A 14 -19.21 10.98 7.69
C ASN A 14 -20.69 10.65 7.38
N LYS A 15 -21.18 10.98 6.18
CA LYS A 15 -22.56 10.69 5.78
C LYS A 15 -22.77 9.19 5.61
N ILE A 16 -21.81 8.51 5.00
CA ILE A 16 -21.83 7.05 4.85
C ILE A 16 -21.68 6.36 6.20
N LYS A 17 -20.79 6.88 7.06
CA LYS A 17 -20.65 6.37 8.42
C LYS A 17 -21.98 6.42 9.19
N ASN A 18 -22.70 7.53 9.14
CA ASN A 18 -24.00 7.68 9.77
C ASN A 18 -25.06 6.74 9.16
N LEU A 19 -25.04 6.53 7.84
CA LEU A 19 -25.94 5.59 7.18
C LEU A 19 -25.66 4.15 7.60
N LEU A 20 -24.40 3.78 7.77
CA LEU A 20 -23.98 2.47 8.24
C LEU A 20 -24.35 2.22 9.70
N GLU A 21 -24.14 3.21 10.57
CA GLU A 21 -24.48 3.13 11.99
C GLU A 21 -26.00 3.04 12.23
N ASN A 22 -26.82 3.62 11.33
CA ASN A 22 -28.28 3.60 11.40
C ASN A 22 -28.93 2.48 10.59
N SER A 23 -28.15 1.66 9.86
CA SER A 23 -28.72 0.55 9.08
C SER A 23 -28.76 -0.72 9.94
N GLU A 24 -29.96 -1.26 10.15
CA GLU A 24 -30.19 -2.61 10.72
C GLU A 24 -29.90 -3.73 9.71
N LYS A 25 -29.34 -3.40 8.54
CA LYS A 25 -29.14 -4.33 7.44
C LYS A 25 -27.84 -5.14 7.62
N ASP A 26 -27.89 -6.41 7.22
CA ASP A 26 -26.73 -7.28 7.10
C ASP A 26 -25.64 -6.63 6.23
N GLU A 27 -24.38 -6.74 6.63
CA GLU A 27 -23.20 -6.17 5.96
C GLU A 27 -23.16 -6.50 4.45
N SER A 28 -23.69 -7.66 4.03
CA SER A 28 -23.76 -8.08 2.62
C SER A 28 -24.73 -7.25 1.77
N ASN A 29 -25.74 -6.64 2.39
CA ASN A 29 -26.77 -5.87 1.70
C ASN A 29 -26.42 -4.38 1.61
N ILE A 30 -25.49 -3.89 2.45
CA ILE A 30 -25.10 -2.47 2.50
C ILE A 30 -24.45 -2.03 1.18
N LEU A 31 -23.52 -2.81 0.62
CA LEU A 31 -22.87 -2.47 -0.66
C LEU A 31 -23.77 -2.61 -1.89
N ASN A 32 -24.91 -3.27 -1.74
CA ASN A 32 -25.92 -3.37 -2.79
C ASN A 32 -27.05 -2.33 -2.63
N ASP A 33 -27.02 -1.58 -1.52
CA ASP A 33 -27.98 -0.51 -1.30
C ASP A 33 -27.68 0.65 -2.25
N THR A 34 -28.62 0.91 -3.16
CA THR A 34 -28.52 1.98 -4.16
C THR A 34 -28.40 3.34 -3.50
N SER A 35 -29.04 3.56 -2.34
CA SER A 35 -28.98 4.82 -1.60
C SER A 35 -27.56 5.14 -1.13
N ILE A 36 -26.79 4.14 -0.71
CA ILE A 36 -25.39 4.30 -0.29
C ILE A 36 -24.48 4.47 -1.50
N THR A 37 -24.71 3.66 -2.56
CA THR A 37 -23.84 3.71 -3.74
C THR A 37 -24.04 4.96 -4.59
N GLU A 38 -25.18 5.62 -4.53
CA GLU A 38 -25.44 6.91 -5.19
C GLU A 38 -24.74 8.07 -4.47
N GLU A 39 -24.58 7.99 -3.15
CA GLU A 39 -23.89 8.99 -2.36
C GLU A 39 -22.35 8.91 -2.48
N LEU A 40 -21.80 7.78 -2.95
CA LEU A 40 -20.36 7.62 -3.16
C LEU A 40 -19.89 8.46 -4.35
N SER A 41 -18.88 9.29 -4.13
CA SER A 41 -18.13 9.92 -5.23
C SER A 41 -17.40 8.88 -6.07
N LYS A 42 -16.95 9.27 -7.27
CA LYS A 42 -16.30 8.32 -8.20
C LYS A 42 -15.09 7.62 -7.59
N HIS A 43 -14.26 8.34 -6.83
CA HIS A 43 -13.05 7.77 -6.23
C HIS A 43 -13.33 6.88 -5.00
N GLU A 44 -14.42 7.12 -4.28
CA GLU A 44 -14.86 6.28 -3.15
C GLU A 44 -15.37 4.91 -3.61
N LYS A 45 -15.69 4.76 -4.89
CA LYS A 45 -16.04 3.47 -5.50
C LYS A 45 -14.82 2.59 -5.84
N TYR A 46 -13.62 3.05 -5.52
CA TYR A 46 -12.38 2.31 -5.77
C TYR A 46 -11.60 2.08 -4.47
N LEU A 47 -10.99 0.91 -4.40
CA LEU A 47 -10.11 0.47 -3.32
C LEU A 47 -8.71 0.29 -3.88
N VAL A 48 -7.72 0.63 -3.10
CA VAL A 48 -6.31 0.31 -3.40
C VAL A 48 -5.87 -0.87 -2.57
N ILE A 49 -5.33 -1.88 -3.23
CA ILE A 49 -4.52 -2.92 -2.62
C ILE A 49 -3.06 -2.48 -2.75
N LEU A 50 -2.44 -2.15 -1.63
CA LEU A 50 -1.05 -1.74 -1.54
C LEU A 50 -0.22 -2.91 -1.03
N ARG A 51 0.80 -3.27 -1.81
CA ARG A 51 1.89 -4.15 -1.39
C ARG A 51 3.20 -3.39 -1.44
N ALA A 52 4.09 -3.68 -0.49
CA ALA A 52 5.48 -3.25 -0.55
C ALA A 52 6.38 -4.34 0.00
N ASP A 53 7.62 -4.38 -0.49
CA ASP A 53 8.61 -5.34 -0.03
C ASP A 53 10.04 -4.79 -0.28
N GLY A 54 10.91 -5.02 0.71
CA GLY A 54 12.27 -4.51 0.69
C GLY A 54 13.14 -5.15 -0.38
N ASP A 55 14.01 -4.33 -0.94
CA ASP A 55 14.97 -4.74 -1.95
C ASP A 55 16.34 -4.97 -1.33
N ASN A 56 17.00 -6.04 -1.76
CA ASN A 56 18.41 -6.33 -1.45
C ASN A 56 18.72 -6.63 0.03
N PHE A 57 17.76 -6.85 0.90
CA PHE A 57 18.01 -7.21 2.30
C PHE A 57 18.79 -8.53 2.44
N GLY A 58 18.65 -9.48 1.53
CA GLY A 58 19.49 -10.68 1.50
C GLY A 58 20.99 -10.37 1.42
N LYS A 59 21.39 -9.31 0.70
CA LYS A 59 22.80 -8.86 0.63
C LYS A 59 23.26 -8.30 1.96
N VAL A 60 22.42 -7.54 2.65
CA VAL A 60 22.70 -7.01 3.99
C VAL A 60 22.89 -8.16 4.97
N ILE A 61 21.95 -9.11 5.00
CA ILE A 61 22.02 -10.28 5.89
C ILE A 61 23.33 -11.05 5.68
N THR A 62 23.72 -11.29 4.41
CA THR A 62 24.98 -11.94 4.08
C THR A 62 26.19 -11.13 4.58
N ALA A 63 26.18 -9.80 4.40
CA ALA A 63 27.28 -8.92 4.80
C ALA A 63 27.47 -8.80 6.33
N ILE A 64 26.40 -9.02 7.11
CA ILE A 64 26.44 -8.90 8.58
C ILE A 64 26.40 -10.24 9.31
N SER A 65 26.41 -11.38 8.57
CA SER A 65 26.20 -12.73 9.12
C SER A 65 27.06 -13.08 10.32
N ASP A 66 28.29 -12.57 10.37
CA ASP A 66 29.26 -12.85 11.42
C ASP A 66 29.30 -11.75 12.52
N ASN A 67 28.38 -10.77 12.46
CA ASN A 67 28.35 -9.64 13.39
C ASN A 67 27.01 -9.56 14.15
N GLU A 68 26.97 -10.16 15.34
CA GLU A 68 25.76 -10.21 16.17
C GLU A 68 25.17 -8.82 16.48
N THR A 69 26.01 -7.80 16.69
CA THR A 69 25.56 -6.44 16.96
C THR A 69 24.84 -5.84 15.75
N GLN A 70 25.38 -6.06 14.55
CA GLN A 70 24.73 -5.59 13.30
C GLN A 70 23.46 -6.35 13.00
N ILE A 71 23.40 -7.66 13.28
CA ILE A 71 22.17 -8.47 13.15
C ILE A 71 21.07 -7.93 14.08
N LYS A 72 21.39 -7.66 15.35
CA LYS A 72 20.44 -7.07 16.31
C LYS A 72 19.96 -5.70 15.85
N LYS A 73 20.87 -4.85 15.35
CA LYS A 73 20.51 -3.55 14.81
C LYS A 73 19.58 -3.68 13.62
N PHE A 74 19.90 -4.51 12.63
CA PHE A 74 19.07 -4.74 11.46
C PHE A 74 17.66 -5.21 11.84
N SER A 75 17.54 -6.15 12.77
CA SER A 75 16.25 -6.61 13.28
C SER A 75 15.46 -5.49 13.96
N SER A 76 16.16 -4.63 14.72
CA SER A 76 15.54 -3.46 15.36
C SER A 76 15.04 -2.44 14.33
N ASP A 77 15.81 -2.18 13.27
CA ASP A 77 15.44 -1.27 12.19
C ASP A 77 14.20 -1.79 11.41
N LEU A 78 14.14 -3.11 11.14
CA LEU A 78 12.96 -3.75 10.54
C LEU A 78 11.71 -3.60 11.41
N ILE A 79 11.82 -3.82 12.72
CA ILE A 79 10.71 -3.66 13.66
C ILE A 79 10.28 -2.19 13.74
N ALA A 80 11.22 -1.26 13.75
CA ALA A 80 10.95 0.17 13.78
C ALA A 80 10.20 0.61 12.52
N PHE A 81 10.61 0.11 11.34
CA PHE A 81 9.93 0.37 10.09
C PHE A 81 8.52 -0.20 10.08
N SER A 82 8.33 -1.48 10.45
CA SER A 82 7.01 -2.11 10.51
C SER A 82 6.02 -1.31 11.36
N LYS A 83 6.44 -0.85 12.55
CA LYS A 83 5.61 -0.05 13.45
C LYS A 83 5.26 1.31 12.83
N ALA A 84 6.24 1.99 12.25
CA ALA A 84 6.03 3.28 11.60
C ALA A 84 5.12 3.16 10.38
N ALA A 85 5.33 2.16 9.52
CA ALA A 85 4.49 1.88 8.35
C ALA A 85 3.04 1.61 8.75
N ALA A 86 2.83 0.79 9.79
CA ALA A 86 1.49 0.53 10.32
C ALA A 86 0.79 1.81 10.78
N GLN A 87 1.50 2.70 11.46
CA GLN A 87 0.96 3.97 11.92
C GLN A 87 0.65 4.92 10.76
N ILE A 88 1.55 5.06 9.79
CA ILE A 88 1.37 5.90 8.59
C ILE A 88 0.13 5.46 7.82
N ILE A 89 0.00 4.15 7.53
CA ILE A 89 -1.14 3.59 6.81
C ILE A 89 -2.45 3.84 7.57
N ASN A 90 -2.47 3.61 8.89
CA ASN A 90 -3.66 3.85 9.72
C ASN A 90 -4.05 5.33 9.76
N THR A 91 -3.07 6.24 9.88
CA THR A 91 -3.30 7.69 9.87
C THR A 91 -3.87 8.16 8.53
N TYR A 92 -3.40 7.59 7.43
CA TYR A 92 -3.95 7.83 6.09
C TYR A 92 -5.41 7.36 5.96
N GLY A 93 -5.87 6.44 6.78
CA GLY A 93 -7.21 5.82 6.72
C GLY A 93 -7.21 4.44 6.05
N GLY A 94 -6.04 3.86 5.80
CA GLY A 94 -5.89 2.49 5.36
C GLY A 94 -6.13 1.47 6.48
N VAL A 95 -6.18 0.20 6.10
CA VAL A 95 -6.29 -0.95 6.99
C VAL A 95 -5.13 -1.89 6.71
N ASN A 96 -4.31 -2.13 7.73
CA ASN A 96 -3.22 -3.07 7.65
C ASN A 96 -3.77 -4.49 7.66
N ILE A 97 -3.47 -5.27 6.62
CA ILE A 97 -3.80 -6.70 6.53
C ILE A 97 -2.63 -7.52 7.05
N TYR A 98 -1.42 -7.16 6.65
CA TYR A 98 -0.17 -7.76 7.09
C TYR A 98 0.96 -6.74 7.02
N ILE A 99 1.77 -6.67 8.07
CA ILE A 99 3.04 -5.94 8.08
C ILE A 99 4.03 -6.78 8.87
N GLY A 100 5.12 -7.18 8.23
CA GLY A 100 6.15 -8.03 8.83
C GLY A 100 7.54 -7.70 8.30
N GLY A 101 8.32 -6.95 9.09
CA GLY A 101 9.62 -6.48 8.62
C GLY A 101 9.47 -5.42 7.53
N ASP A 102 9.85 -5.79 6.34
CA ASP A 102 9.79 -4.99 5.11
C ASP A 102 8.56 -5.30 4.24
N ASP A 103 7.84 -6.38 4.53
CA ASP A 103 6.68 -6.82 3.74
C ASP A 103 5.40 -6.17 4.26
N ILE A 104 4.67 -5.51 3.38
CA ILE A 104 3.43 -4.78 3.66
C ILE A 104 2.32 -5.28 2.74
N LEU A 105 1.15 -5.54 3.31
CA LEU A 105 -0.12 -5.65 2.60
C LEU A 105 -1.16 -4.81 3.32
N ALA A 106 -1.72 -3.85 2.63
CA ALA A 106 -2.75 -2.97 3.17
C ALA A 106 -3.86 -2.69 2.16
N PHE A 107 -5.05 -2.39 2.66
CA PHE A 107 -6.15 -1.84 1.88
C PHE A 107 -6.30 -0.36 2.20
N CYS A 108 -6.35 0.47 1.17
CA CYS A 108 -6.35 1.91 1.32
C CYS A 108 -7.44 2.57 0.47
N PRO A 109 -7.98 3.72 0.88
CA PRO A 109 -8.74 4.56 -0.02
C PRO A 109 -7.83 5.13 -1.10
N VAL A 110 -8.36 5.41 -2.29
CA VAL A 110 -7.60 6.08 -3.37
C VAL A 110 -7.19 7.49 -2.95
N LYS A 111 -8.09 8.17 -2.22
CA LYS A 111 -7.92 9.55 -1.76
C LYS A 111 -8.66 9.76 -0.45
N THR A 112 -8.10 10.59 0.40
CA THR A 112 -8.74 11.13 1.61
C THR A 112 -8.99 12.64 1.42
N SER A 113 -9.57 13.30 2.40
CA SER A 113 -9.72 14.77 2.39
C SER A 113 -8.38 15.52 2.38
N ALA A 114 -7.33 14.90 2.91
CA ALA A 114 -6.02 15.54 3.12
C ALA A 114 -4.93 15.05 2.15
N SER A 115 -5.08 13.85 1.55
CA SER A 115 -3.97 13.18 0.87
C SER A 115 -4.48 12.17 -0.16
N ASN A 116 -3.58 11.66 -1.01
CA ASN A 116 -3.84 10.58 -1.96
C ASN A 116 -2.89 9.41 -1.78
N ILE A 117 -3.15 8.28 -2.45
CA ILE A 117 -2.37 7.05 -2.32
C ILE A 117 -0.90 7.21 -2.68
N PHE A 118 -0.55 8.08 -3.63
CA PHE A 118 0.84 8.29 -4.02
C PHE A 118 1.59 9.10 -2.96
N GLN A 119 0.92 10.03 -2.29
CA GLN A 119 1.49 10.74 -1.13
C GLN A 119 1.72 9.79 0.05
N LEU A 120 0.83 8.82 0.30
CA LEU A 120 1.05 7.75 1.26
C LEU A 120 2.30 6.94 0.93
N VAL A 121 2.45 6.52 -0.34
CA VAL A 121 3.64 5.77 -0.79
C VAL A 121 4.91 6.59 -0.60
N ASN A 122 4.88 7.89 -0.91
CA ASN A 122 6.02 8.78 -0.71
C ASN A 122 6.38 8.91 0.78
N GLU A 123 5.40 9.04 1.66
CA GLU A 123 5.61 9.09 3.11
C GLU A 123 6.24 7.78 3.64
N LEU A 124 5.75 6.63 3.20
CA LEU A 124 6.32 5.32 3.52
C LEU A 124 7.77 5.21 3.04
N ASN A 125 8.06 5.66 1.81
CA ASN A 125 9.40 5.62 1.23
C ASN A 125 10.37 6.55 1.97
N LYS A 126 9.95 7.77 2.32
CA LYS A 126 10.73 8.70 3.14
C LYS A 126 11.05 8.09 4.50
N LYS A 127 10.05 7.47 5.15
CA LYS A 127 10.25 6.82 6.45
C LYS A 127 11.20 5.62 6.37
N PHE A 128 11.11 4.84 5.30
CA PHE A 128 12.04 3.77 5.03
C PHE A 128 13.48 4.29 4.92
N GLN A 129 13.71 5.33 4.11
CA GLN A 129 15.02 5.95 3.92
C GLN A 129 15.60 6.57 5.22
N GLU A 130 14.74 7.13 6.10
CA GLU A 130 15.16 7.64 7.41
C GLU A 130 15.70 6.54 8.32
N ILE A 131 15.08 5.37 8.31
CA ILE A 131 15.46 4.23 9.17
C ILE A 131 16.67 3.50 8.58
N PHE A 132 16.65 3.20 7.28
CA PHE A 132 17.71 2.45 6.59
C PHE A 132 18.76 3.40 5.97
N LYS A 133 19.26 4.36 6.76
CA LYS A 133 20.21 5.40 6.30
C LYS A 133 21.68 5.06 6.44
N ASP A 134 22.04 4.01 7.20
CA ASP A 134 23.42 3.65 7.48
C ASP A 134 24.16 3.14 6.24
N ASP A 135 25.48 3.24 6.24
CA ASP A 135 26.32 2.91 5.09
C ASP A 135 26.17 1.46 4.62
N ILE A 136 25.89 0.53 5.55
CA ILE A 136 25.65 -0.88 5.20
C ILE A 136 24.44 -1.01 4.26
N TYR A 137 23.37 -0.23 4.48
CA TYR A 137 22.18 -0.24 3.65
C TYR A 137 22.43 0.45 2.30
N LYS A 138 23.14 1.59 2.29
CA LYS A 138 23.50 2.31 1.07
C LYS A 138 24.40 1.48 0.16
N THR A 139 25.46 0.87 0.72
CA THR A 139 26.40 0.01 0.00
C THR A 139 25.71 -1.18 -0.65
N ASN A 140 24.69 -1.72 -0.01
CA ASN A 140 23.90 -2.83 -0.54
C ASN A 140 22.70 -2.38 -1.39
N SER A 141 22.54 -1.08 -1.63
CA SER A 141 21.45 -0.49 -2.41
C SER A 141 20.07 -0.96 -1.91
N VAL A 142 19.87 -0.86 -0.59
CA VAL A 142 18.60 -1.21 0.05
C VAL A 142 17.56 -0.16 -0.34
N SER A 143 16.38 -0.62 -0.75
CA SER A 143 15.24 0.22 -1.13
C SER A 143 13.92 -0.49 -0.84
N LEU A 144 12.83 0.16 -1.12
CA LEU A 144 11.48 -0.40 -1.00
C LEU A 144 10.79 -0.32 -2.37
N SER A 145 10.25 -1.44 -2.83
CA SER A 145 9.47 -1.52 -4.07
C SER A 145 8.00 -1.74 -3.76
N TYR A 146 7.14 -1.22 -4.62
CA TYR A 146 5.70 -1.20 -4.41
C TYR A 146 4.93 -1.80 -5.58
N GLY A 147 3.84 -2.49 -5.27
CA GLY A 147 2.81 -2.92 -6.22
C GLY A 147 1.44 -2.46 -5.75
N LEU A 148 0.74 -1.69 -6.58
CA LEU A 148 -0.59 -1.19 -6.29
C LEU A 148 -1.60 -1.66 -7.33
N THR A 149 -2.74 -2.14 -6.85
CA THR A 149 -3.92 -2.36 -7.71
C THR A 149 -5.06 -1.48 -7.24
N ILE A 150 -5.49 -0.56 -8.09
CA ILE A 150 -6.65 0.31 -7.88
C ILE A 150 -7.83 -0.38 -8.54
N THR A 151 -8.77 -0.89 -7.76
CA THR A 151 -9.88 -1.72 -8.25
C THR A 151 -11.24 -1.20 -7.79
N TYR A 152 -12.26 -1.43 -8.60
CA TYR A 152 -13.63 -1.16 -8.23
C TYR A 152 -14.05 -2.03 -7.04
N TYR A 153 -14.76 -1.48 -6.06
CA TYR A 153 -15.06 -2.13 -4.78
C TYR A 153 -15.85 -3.45 -4.90
N LYS A 154 -16.59 -3.66 -5.99
CA LYS A 154 -17.31 -4.91 -6.28
C LYS A 154 -16.49 -5.92 -7.09
N TYR A 155 -15.26 -5.58 -7.45
CA TYR A 155 -14.39 -6.50 -8.21
C TYR A 155 -13.96 -7.70 -7.34
N PRO A 156 -13.77 -8.90 -7.92
CA PRO A 156 -13.32 -10.07 -7.17
C PRO A 156 -12.01 -9.80 -6.41
N LEU A 157 -12.06 -9.85 -5.07
CA LEU A 157 -10.91 -9.50 -4.23
C LEU A 157 -9.71 -10.41 -4.47
N GLN A 158 -9.94 -11.70 -4.73
CA GLN A 158 -8.85 -12.65 -4.99
C GLN A 158 -8.05 -12.23 -6.22
N GLU A 159 -8.71 -11.92 -7.32
CA GLU A 159 -8.05 -11.47 -8.55
C GLU A 159 -7.31 -10.14 -8.35
N ALA A 160 -7.91 -9.19 -7.63
CA ALA A 160 -7.25 -7.93 -7.30
C ALA A 160 -6.00 -8.12 -6.41
N LEU A 161 -6.01 -9.09 -5.49
CA LEU A 161 -4.84 -9.47 -4.70
C LEU A 161 -3.73 -10.11 -5.55
N GLU A 162 -4.09 -10.99 -6.48
CA GLU A 162 -3.15 -11.61 -7.42
C GLU A 162 -2.51 -10.55 -8.33
N ARG A 163 -3.30 -9.60 -8.81
CA ARG A 163 -2.82 -8.48 -9.61
C ARG A 163 -1.85 -7.59 -8.83
N SER A 164 -2.14 -7.26 -7.57
CA SER A 164 -1.22 -6.49 -6.74
C SER A 164 0.11 -7.21 -6.47
N ALA A 165 0.07 -8.53 -6.36
CA ALA A 165 1.27 -9.36 -6.26
C ALA A 165 2.07 -9.35 -7.57
N GLU A 166 1.40 -9.42 -8.73
CA GLU A 166 2.06 -9.33 -10.03
C GLU A 166 2.70 -7.96 -10.25
N CYS A 167 2.05 -6.86 -9.87
CA CYS A 167 2.63 -5.52 -9.90
C CYS A 167 3.94 -5.45 -9.10
N LEU A 168 3.98 -6.02 -7.90
CA LEU A 168 5.18 -6.00 -7.05
C LEU A 168 6.21 -7.02 -7.52
N PHE A 169 5.88 -8.32 -7.46
CA PHE A 169 6.86 -9.39 -7.67
C PHE A 169 7.09 -9.71 -9.15
N GLY A 170 6.07 -9.53 -9.97
CA GLY A 170 6.14 -9.76 -11.41
C GLY A 170 6.81 -8.64 -12.19
N ILE A 171 6.68 -7.39 -11.73
CA ILE A 171 7.16 -6.20 -12.44
C ILE A 171 8.16 -5.40 -11.62
N ALA A 172 7.73 -4.71 -10.54
CA ALA A 172 8.57 -3.76 -9.82
C ALA A 172 9.89 -4.38 -9.32
N LYS A 173 9.86 -5.61 -8.80
CA LYS A 173 11.05 -6.31 -8.31
C LYS A 173 11.92 -6.93 -9.40
N LYS A 174 11.41 -7.04 -10.65
CA LYS A 174 12.19 -7.48 -11.81
C LYS A 174 12.91 -6.33 -12.52
N GLU A 175 12.52 -5.09 -12.27
CA GLU A 175 13.23 -3.94 -12.82
C GLU A 175 14.70 -3.94 -12.38
N ALA A 176 15.59 -3.63 -13.31
CA ALA A 176 17.05 -3.74 -13.11
C ALA A 176 17.57 -2.91 -11.92
N LEU A 177 16.86 -1.87 -11.56
CA LEU A 177 17.25 -0.97 -10.48
C LEU A 177 16.41 -1.13 -9.20
N LYS A 178 15.30 -1.92 -9.24
CA LYS A 178 14.34 -1.94 -8.14
C LYS A 178 13.95 -0.52 -7.73
N ASN A 179 13.60 -0.27 -6.45
CA ASN A 179 13.21 1.07 -5.98
C ASN A 179 12.12 1.70 -6.88
N CYS A 180 11.08 0.91 -7.15
CA CYS A 180 10.03 1.22 -8.11
C CYS A 180 8.65 1.11 -7.48
N ILE A 181 7.72 1.83 -8.06
CA ILE A 181 6.29 1.59 -7.88
C ILE A 181 5.69 1.15 -9.21
N THR A 182 5.07 -0.02 -9.23
CA THR A 182 4.18 -0.45 -10.31
C THR A 182 2.75 -0.34 -9.83
N PHE A 183 1.92 0.38 -10.57
CA PHE A 183 0.50 0.47 -10.25
C PHE A 183 -0.35 0.22 -11.48
N GLU A 184 -1.52 -0.37 -11.24
CA GLU A 184 -2.54 -0.58 -12.25
C GLU A 184 -3.90 -0.09 -11.80
N LEU A 185 -4.67 0.43 -12.76
CA LEU A 185 -6.06 0.81 -12.60
C LEU A 185 -6.94 -0.20 -13.34
N MET A 186 -7.75 -0.94 -12.58
CA MET A 186 -8.77 -1.84 -13.09
C MET A 186 -10.10 -1.10 -13.18
N GLN A 187 -10.48 -0.72 -14.38
CA GLN A 187 -11.74 -0.01 -14.61
C GLN A 187 -12.92 -0.96 -14.52
N HIS A 188 -14.09 -0.42 -14.18
CA HIS A 188 -15.35 -1.18 -14.18
C HIS A 188 -15.66 -1.86 -15.54
N SER A 189 -15.16 -1.31 -16.66
CA SER A 189 -15.28 -1.88 -18.01
C SER A 189 -14.40 -3.11 -18.26
N GLY A 190 -13.57 -3.52 -17.29
CA GLY A 190 -12.56 -4.56 -17.44
C GLY A 190 -11.26 -4.11 -18.12
N SER A 191 -11.16 -2.84 -18.52
CA SER A 191 -9.91 -2.28 -19.03
C SER A 191 -8.88 -2.13 -17.91
N ILE A 192 -7.65 -2.58 -18.16
CA ILE A 192 -6.53 -2.49 -17.23
C ILE A 192 -5.47 -1.57 -17.82
N ARG A 193 -4.99 -0.61 -17.02
CA ARG A 193 -3.87 0.26 -17.37
C ARG A 193 -2.84 0.17 -16.28
N ALA A 194 -1.61 -0.19 -16.65
CA ALA A 194 -0.48 -0.32 -15.74
C ALA A 194 0.64 0.65 -16.10
N THR A 195 1.38 1.10 -15.11
CA THR A 195 2.58 1.94 -15.27
C THR A 195 3.57 1.63 -14.15
N THR A 196 4.87 1.79 -14.46
CA THR A 196 5.97 1.67 -13.50
C THR A 196 6.76 2.96 -13.45
N LEU A 197 7.02 3.47 -12.24
CA LEU A 197 7.84 4.64 -11.98
C LEU A 197 8.99 4.27 -11.04
N ASN A 198 10.19 4.79 -11.29
CA ASN A 198 11.36 4.56 -10.47
C ASN A 198 11.66 5.80 -9.62
N PHE A 199 11.74 5.65 -8.29
CA PHE A 199 11.95 6.75 -7.35
C PHE A 199 13.27 7.51 -7.55
N SER A 200 14.28 6.89 -8.16
CA SER A 200 15.59 7.53 -8.40
C SER A 200 15.68 8.24 -9.74
N LYS A 201 14.84 7.86 -10.72
CA LYS A 201 14.92 8.37 -12.10
C LYS A 201 13.80 9.36 -12.44
N ASP A 202 12.64 9.17 -11.85
CA ASP A 202 11.45 9.94 -12.17
C ASP A 202 11.30 11.09 -11.16
N SER A 203 11.95 12.22 -11.45
CA SER A 203 11.98 13.42 -10.60
C SER A 203 10.60 14.03 -10.30
N ASN A 204 9.55 13.57 -10.99
CA ASN A 204 8.19 14.08 -10.86
C ASN A 204 7.32 13.28 -9.85
N PHE A 205 7.87 12.29 -9.15
CA PHE A 205 7.09 11.52 -8.17
C PHE A 205 6.63 12.38 -6.99
N ASP A 206 7.39 13.42 -6.65
CA ASP A 206 7.04 14.37 -5.59
C ASP A 206 5.91 15.35 -5.97
N THR A 207 5.47 15.36 -7.23
CA THR A 207 4.43 16.28 -7.76
C THR A 207 3.04 15.64 -7.92
N PHE A 208 2.88 14.35 -7.56
CA PHE A 208 1.57 13.65 -7.56
C PHE A 208 0.77 13.82 -6.26
#